data_f5e7477d1d74b88c5bb6fde65cd7a372
#
_entry.id   f5e7477d1d74b88c5bb6fde65cd7a372
#
_cell.length_a   1.000
_cell.length_b   1.000
_cell.length_c   1.000
_cell.angle_alpha   90.00
_cell.angle_beta   90.00
_cell.angle_gamma   90.00
#
_symmetry.space_group_name_H-M   'P 1'
#
loop_
_entity.id
_entity.type
_entity.pdbx_description
1 polymer ?
#
loop_
_entity_poly.entity_id
_entity_poly.type
_entity_poly.pdbx_seq_one_letter_code
_entity_poly.pdbx_strand_id
1 'polypeptide(L)'
;MLESQRLAAQAVCRVLEGRSLTETLDELLRERPELTPQQRGAAQDLAYGTLRHYGILQATLAQLLERAPADRRVSCLLLAALYQLEYRRSPPHAVVNEAVEAATALSPR
;
A
#
# COMPACT_ATOMS: atom_id res chain seq x y z
N MET A 1 -1.11 6.77 9.89
CA MET A 1 -1.65 6.25 8.64
C MET A 1 -0.62 6.19 7.52
N LEU A 2 0.19 7.26 7.37
CA LEU A 2 1.20 7.26 6.31
C LEU A 2 2.12 6.05 6.40
N GLU A 3 2.60 5.74 7.60
CA GLU A 3 3.50 4.60 7.77
C GLU A 3 2.82 3.28 7.46
N SER A 4 1.55 3.15 7.87
CA SER A 4 0.81 1.93 7.60
C SER A 4 0.63 1.72 6.09
N GLN A 5 0.32 2.79 5.38
CA GLN A 5 0.14 2.72 3.94
C GLN A 5 1.44 2.35 3.24
N ARG A 6 2.55 2.96 3.66
CA ARG A 6 3.86 2.66 3.08
C ARG A 6 4.27 1.21 3.31
N LEU A 7 4.10 0.74 4.55
CA LEU A 7 4.44 -0.64 4.87
C LEU A 7 3.59 -1.63 4.08
N ALA A 8 2.29 -1.34 3.99
CA ALA A 8 1.40 -2.20 3.23
C ALA A 8 1.83 -2.26 1.76
N ALA A 9 2.16 -1.11 1.18
CA ALA A 9 2.60 -1.05 -0.21
C ALA A 9 3.89 -1.84 -0.41
N GLN A 10 4.83 -1.73 0.52
CA GLN A 10 6.07 -2.49 0.44
C GLN A 10 5.80 -3.99 0.50
N ALA A 11 4.89 -4.40 1.40
CA ALA A 11 4.54 -5.80 1.53
C ALA A 11 3.91 -6.33 0.25
N VAL A 12 2.95 -5.57 -0.30
CA VAL A 12 2.29 -5.95 -1.54
C VAL A 12 3.31 -6.10 -2.66
N CYS A 13 4.24 -5.17 -2.77
CA CYS A 13 5.27 -5.20 -3.79
C CYS A 13 6.09 -6.48 -3.71
N ARG A 14 6.51 -6.86 -2.50
CA ARG A 14 7.33 -8.06 -2.32
C ARG A 14 6.54 -9.33 -2.61
N VAL A 15 5.25 -9.35 -2.26
CA VAL A 15 4.42 -10.51 -2.57
C VAL A 15 4.27 -10.68 -4.08
N LEU A 16 4.12 -9.57 -4.80
CA LEU A 16 4.04 -9.63 -6.26
C LEU A 16 5.35 -10.12 -6.88
N GLU A 17 6.44 -10.02 -6.13
CA GLU A 17 7.73 -10.56 -6.55
C GLU A 17 7.93 -12.01 -6.12
N GLY A 18 6.92 -12.61 -5.51
CA GLY A 18 6.97 -14.03 -5.15
C GLY A 18 7.21 -14.32 -3.68
N ARG A 19 7.27 -13.28 -2.82
CA ARG A 19 7.52 -13.47 -1.40
C ARG A 19 6.23 -13.81 -0.65
N SER A 20 6.37 -14.48 0.48
CA SER A 20 5.26 -14.78 1.37
C SER A 20 4.80 -13.52 2.09
N LEU A 21 3.47 -13.29 2.14
CA LEU A 21 2.95 -12.12 2.82
C LEU A 21 3.22 -12.15 4.32
N THR A 22 3.00 -13.30 4.94
CA THR A 22 3.20 -13.45 6.38
C THR A 22 4.64 -13.14 6.77
N GLU A 23 5.59 -13.76 6.06
CA GLU A 23 7.01 -13.54 6.36
C GLU A 23 7.43 -12.11 6.07
N THR A 24 6.92 -11.55 4.98
CA THR A 24 7.25 -10.18 4.59
C THR A 24 6.78 -9.19 5.65
N LEU A 25 5.54 -9.34 6.11
CA LEU A 25 5.01 -8.45 7.15
C LEU A 25 5.78 -8.60 8.44
N ASP A 26 6.11 -9.84 8.81
CA ASP A 26 6.90 -10.05 10.01
C ASP A 26 8.24 -9.32 9.95
N GLU A 27 8.91 -9.41 8.81
CA GLU A 27 10.19 -8.73 8.62
C GLU A 27 10.05 -7.22 8.70
N LEU A 28 9.08 -6.68 7.96
CA LEU A 28 8.90 -5.24 7.90
C LEU A 28 8.52 -4.65 9.25
N LEU A 29 7.63 -5.32 9.97
CA LEU A 29 7.18 -4.83 11.27
C LEU A 29 8.27 -4.98 12.33
N ARG A 30 9.10 -6.02 12.21
CA ARG A 30 10.21 -6.21 13.15
C ARG A 30 11.23 -5.08 13.04
N GLU A 31 11.39 -4.53 11.85
CA GLU A 31 12.33 -3.43 11.63
C GLU A 31 11.79 -2.08 12.10
N ARG A 32 10.54 -2.04 12.51
CA ARG A 32 9.88 -0.81 12.91
C ARG A 32 9.27 -0.94 14.30
N PRO A 33 10.10 -1.12 15.35
CA PRO A 33 9.56 -1.34 16.69
C PRO A 33 8.83 -0.13 17.27
N GLU A 34 9.06 1.05 16.71
CA GLU A 34 8.41 2.27 17.20
C GLU A 34 6.92 2.34 16.83
N LEU A 35 6.46 1.50 15.90
CA LEU A 35 5.06 1.54 15.49
C LEU A 35 4.15 1.05 16.62
N THR A 36 3.02 1.75 16.78
CA THR A 36 2.03 1.34 17.77
C THR A 36 1.31 0.08 17.29
N PRO A 37 0.68 -0.67 18.23
CA PRO A 37 -0.13 -1.82 17.81
C PRO A 37 -1.21 -1.45 16.80
N GLN A 38 -1.77 -0.24 16.92
CA GLN A 38 -2.79 0.23 15.99
C GLN A 38 -2.21 0.41 14.60
N GLN A 39 -1.02 1.00 14.51
CA GLN A 39 -0.35 1.17 13.23
C GLN A 39 0.03 -0.15 12.60
N ARG A 40 0.48 -1.11 13.43
CA ARG A 40 0.82 -2.46 12.94
C ARG A 40 -0.41 -3.17 12.41
N GLY A 41 -1.52 -3.09 13.13
CA GLY A 41 -2.76 -3.68 12.69
C GLY A 41 -3.26 -3.07 11.40
N ALA A 42 -3.13 -1.75 11.27
CA ALA A 42 -3.54 -1.06 10.05
C ALA A 42 -2.70 -1.51 8.85
N ALA A 43 -1.39 -1.64 9.04
CA ALA A 43 -0.51 -2.07 7.95
C ALA A 43 -0.88 -3.49 7.49
N GLN A 44 -1.15 -4.38 8.44
CA GLN A 44 -1.56 -5.74 8.11
C GLN A 44 -2.89 -5.76 7.37
N ASP A 45 -3.87 -5.01 7.86
CA ASP A 45 -5.17 -4.94 7.21
C ASP A 45 -5.07 -4.42 5.79
N LEU A 46 -4.29 -3.37 5.58
CA LEU A 46 -4.13 -2.80 4.25
C LEU A 46 -3.43 -3.76 3.31
N ALA A 47 -2.42 -4.47 3.79
CA ALA A 47 -1.70 -5.41 2.94
C ALA A 47 -2.57 -6.60 2.56
N TYR A 48 -3.22 -7.20 3.54
CA TYR A 48 -4.10 -8.35 3.29
C TYR A 48 -5.28 -7.95 2.41
N GLY A 49 -5.90 -6.81 2.71
CA GLY A 49 -7.05 -6.35 1.95
C GLY A 49 -6.70 -6.03 0.52
N THR A 50 -5.59 -5.35 0.30
CA THR A 50 -5.15 -5.00 -1.05
C THR A 50 -4.92 -6.27 -1.87
N LEU A 51 -4.26 -7.27 -1.29
CA LEU A 51 -3.99 -8.51 -2.01
C LEU A 51 -5.25 -9.34 -2.21
N ARG A 52 -6.16 -9.35 -1.22
CA ARG A 52 -7.42 -10.07 -1.36
C ARG A 52 -8.23 -9.54 -2.53
N HIS A 53 -8.21 -8.25 -2.75
CA HIS A 53 -8.99 -7.61 -3.80
C HIS A 53 -8.12 -7.16 -4.97
N TYR A 54 -6.96 -7.76 -5.11
CA TYR A 54 -5.94 -7.31 -6.06
C TYR A 54 -6.48 -7.23 -7.49
N GLY A 55 -7.19 -8.26 -7.93
CA GLY A 55 -7.66 -8.29 -9.32
C GLY A 55 -8.57 -7.13 -9.66
N ILE A 56 -9.56 -6.86 -8.81
CA ILE A 56 -10.49 -5.78 -9.08
C ILE A 56 -9.84 -4.41 -8.87
N LEU A 57 -8.95 -4.30 -7.89
CA LEU A 57 -8.24 -3.04 -7.67
C LEU A 57 -7.33 -2.72 -8.85
N GLN A 58 -6.64 -3.72 -9.37
CA GLN A 58 -5.77 -3.54 -10.52
C GLN A 58 -6.58 -3.11 -11.75
N ALA A 59 -7.71 -3.76 -11.99
CA ALA A 59 -8.55 -3.41 -13.12
C ALA A 59 -9.08 -1.98 -12.99
N THR A 60 -9.50 -1.61 -11.78
CA THR A 60 -9.99 -0.25 -11.54
C THR A 60 -8.89 0.77 -11.76
N LEU A 61 -7.71 0.50 -11.24
CA LEU A 61 -6.59 1.42 -11.41
C LEU A 61 -6.23 1.60 -12.87
N ALA A 62 -6.27 0.52 -13.65
CA ALA A 62 -5.96 0.58 -15.06
C ALA A 62 -6.94 1.49 -15.81
N GLN A 63 -8.19 1.55 -15.35
CA GLN A 63 -9.17 2.43 -15.98
C GLN A 63 -8.96 3.89 -15.59
N LEU A 64 -8.40 4.13 -14.41
CA LEU A 64 -8.21 5.49 -13.92
C LEU A 64 -6.94 6.14 -14.47
N LEU A 65 -5.97 5.34 -14.88
CA LEU A 65 -4.67 5.85 -15.33
C LEU A 65 -4.54 5.65 -16.83
N GLU A 66 -3.97 6.66 -17.49
CA GLU A 66 -3.71 6.54 -18.93
C GLU A 66 -2.61 5.53 -19.22
N ARG A 67 -1.65 5.43 -18.29
CA ARG A 67 -0.58 4.46 -18.40
C ARG A 67 -0.13 4.05 -17.01
N ALA A 68 0.46 2.86 -16.93
CA ALA A 68 0.96 2.36 -15.65
C ALA A 68 2.13 3.21 -15.18
N PRO A 69 2.26 3.43 -13.87
CA PRO A 69 3.42 4.11 -13.34
C PRO A 69 4.70 3.35 -13.68
N ALA A 70 5.77 4.10 -13.94
CA ALA A 70 7.05 3.49 -14.29
C ALA A 70 7.63 2.72 -13.11
N ASP A 71 7.39 3.20 -11.89
CA ASP A 71 7.91 2.59 -10.67
C ASP A 71 6.83 1.71 -10.06
N ARG A 72 7.15 0.40 -9.91
CA ARG A 72 6.20 -0.55 -9.34
C ARG A 72 5.80 -0.15 -7.93
N ARG A 73 6.70 0.49 -7.18
CA ARG A 73 6.38 0.90 -5.82
C ARG A 73 5.25 1.91 -5.79
N VAL A 74 5.19 2.79 -6.80
CA VAL A 74 4.09 3.75 -6.91
C VAL A 74 2.79 3.01 -7.20
N SER A 75 2.83 2.02 -8.09
CA SER A 75 1.63 1.23 -8.37
C SER A 75 1.10 0.57 -7.10
N CYS A 76 1.99 0.02 -6.27
CA CYS A 76 1.57 -0.62 -5.03
C CYS A 76 0.97 0.37 -4.04
N LEU A 77 1.53 1.59 -3.98
CA LEU A 77 0.93 2.64 -3.15
C LEU A 77 -0.47 2.98 -3.63
N LEU A 78 -0.64 3.08 -4.94
CA LEU A 78 -1.96 3.42 -5.50
C LEU A 78 -2.97 2.33 -5.24
N LEU A 79 -2.55 1.06 -5.32
CA LEU A 79 -3.44 -0.05 -5.02
C LEU A 79 -3.88 -0.02 -3.55
N ALA A 80 -2.95 0.23 -2.63
CA ALA A 80 -3.28 0.32 -1.22
C ALA A 80 -4.20 1.50 -0.94
N ALA A 81 -3.93 2.64 -1.58
CA ALA A 81 -4.79 3.82 -1.43
C ALA A 81 -6.19 3.54 -1.96
N LEU A 82 -6.28 2.87 -3.10
CA LEU A 82 -7.58 2.55 -3.69
C LEU A 82 -8.36 1.60 -2.78
N TYR A 83 -7.67 0.63 -2.18
CA TYR A 83 -8.31 -0.25 -1.21
C TYR A 83 -8.89 0.55 -0.04
N GLN A 84 -8.14 1.51 0.47
CA GLN A 84 -8.63 2.35 1.56
C GLN A 84 -9.89 3.11 1.17
N LEU A 85 -9.92 3.65 -0.05
CA LEU A 85 -11.06 4.42 -0.51
C LEU A 85 -12.28 3.55 -0.75
N GLU A 86 -12.08 2.38 -1.38
CA GLU A 86 -13.20 1.53 -1.81
C GLU A 86 -13.74 0.65 -0.70
N TYR A 87 -12.86 0.11 0.14
CA TYR A 87 -13.28 -0.90 1.10
C TYR A 87 -13.22 -0.44 2.53
N ARG A 88 -12.33 0.49 2.84
CA ARG A 88 -12.22 0.98 4.21
C ARG A 88 -12.92 2.31 4.41
N ARG A 89 -13.34 2.94 3.33
CA ARG A 89 -14.05 4.22 3.37
C ARG A 89 -13.31 5.26 4.17
N SER A 90 -11.99 5.22 4.06
CA SER A 90 -11.15 6.20 4.73
C SER A 90 -11.38 7.58 4.11
N PRO A 91 -11.15 8.66 4.87
CA PRO A 91 -11.34 10.00 4.33
C PRO A 91 -10.48 10.21 3.08
N PRO A 92 -11.09 10.55 1.93
CA PRO A 92 -10.33 10.64 0.67
C PRO A 92 -9.17 11.63 0.74
N HIS A 93 -9.36 12.77 1.40
CA HIS A 93 -8.31 13.77 1.54
C HIS A 93 -7.06 13.17 2.17
N ALA A 94 -7.22 12.48 3.29
CA ALA A 94 -6.09 11.91 4.01
C ALA A 94 -5.41 10.84 3.17
N VAL A 95 -6.21 9.95 2.56
CA VAL A 95 -5.63 8.86 1.77
C VAL A 95 -4.81 9.40 0.60
N VAL A 96 -5.37 10.37 -0.13
CA VAL A 96 -4.70 10.92 -1.30
C VAL A 96 -3.43 11.67 -0.89
N ASN A 97 -3.53 12.49 0.15
CA ASN A 97 -2.36 13.25 0.61
C ASN A 97 -1.24 12.34 1.05
N GLU A 98 -1.56 11.28 1.78
CA GLU A 98 -0.55 10.33 2.24
C GLU A 98 0.09 9.60 1.06
N ALA A 99 -0.72 9.20 0.08
CA ALA A 99 -0.19 8.50 -1.09
C ALA A 99 0.72 9.40 -1.92
N VAL A 100 0.33 10.66 -2.09
CA VAL A 100 1.15 11.61 -2.84
C VAL A 100 2.47 11.85 -2.12
N GLU A 101 2.41 12.03 -0.82
CA GLU A 101 3.62 12.26 -0.03
C GLU A 101 4.55 11.06 -0.11
N ALA A 102 4.00 9.85 0.01
CA ALA A 102 4.80 8.64 -0.08
C ALA A 102 5.42 8.46 -1.46
N ALA A 103 4.64 8.73 -2.51
CA ALA A 103 5.15 8.62 -3.88
C ALA A 103 6.24 9.64 -4.14
N THR A 104 6.08 10.85 -3.62
CA THR A 104 7.09 11.89 -3.77
C THR A 104 8.40 11.46 -3.13
N ALA A 105 8.32 10.82 -1.96
CA ALA A 105 9.51 10.34 -1.27
C ALA A 105 10.24 9.25 -2.07
N LEU A 106 9.53 8.54 -2.94
CA LEU A 106 10.14 7.51 -3.78
C LEU A 106 10.76 8.08 -5.05
N SER A 107 10.38 9.28 -5.43
CA SER A 107 10.88 9.88 -6.66
C SER A 107 12.34 10.21 -6.54
N PRO A 108 13.16 9.77 -7.48
CA PRO A 108 14.55 10.23 -7.54
C PRO A 108 14.60 11.68 -7.95
N ARG A 109 15.54 12.41 -7.41
CA ARG A 109 15.70 13.82 -7.75
C ARG A 109 17.11 14.07 -8.26
#